data_d41cbc68663b0be53af480687959eb61
#
_entry.id   d41cbc68663b0be53af480687959eb61
#
_cell.length_a   1.000
_cell.length_b   1.000
_cell.length_c   1.000
_cell.angle_alpha   90.00
_cell.angle_beta   90.00
_cell.angle_gamma   90.00
#
_symmetry.space_group_name_H-M   'P 1'
#
loop_
_entity.id
_entity.type
_entity.pdbx_description
1 polymer ?
#
loop_
_entity_poly.entity_id
_entity_poly.type
_entity_poly.pdbx_seq_one_letter_code
_entity_poly.pdbx_strand_id
1 'polypeptide(L)'
;MPRSERPAPAPAPRPEPYEDEDDYEEYEEYEEGYDEKPRRKRSPVVPIVIVMIVLAIGILGYIAYSLGAFGKLLPAAATPTPEPTPEAAATAEPTPTPTAEPTATPEPTPPPIYDDGTEGYMSSGILIYNNKGFEMFYGSDSMATAYAETLNDCASQLSGTKVYSMVIPNHSEFGVPERVRNYYEEPSQRENTMAVNNTLSASITAVDIYDALNLHNNEDIYFDTDTHWAPLGAFYAYEKFCEAAGVTPTTLDSFTKTSSDFTGYLAYVTSEDVLNNNPDTLDLYDPKYNYTCEISYDGQYFEETDSLNSHDESLGYAMYLHGDMGCVRITNHDLSTGRKLLVVKDSYGNAMGPFLGASFDEVHVVDFRYFEGDLSTYCTEHGITDVLFAVNEMAVNTEQHQNSIRAMFN
;
A
#
# COMPACT_ATOMS: atom_id res chain seq x y z
N MET A 1 19.27 54.21 51.38
CA MET A 1 19.07 52.79 51.72
C MET A 1 19.11 52.00 50.43
N PRO A 2 20.12 51.16 50.21
CA PRO A 2 20.23 50.38 48.96
C PRO A 2 19.28 49.20 49.02
N ARG A 3 18.61 48.91 47.89
CA ARG A 3 17.77 47.72 47.65
C ARG A 3 18.66 46.47 47.64
N SER A 4 18.30 45.48 48.45
CA SER A 4 18.90 44.14 48.44
C SER A 4 18.43 43.38 47.21
N GLU A 5 19.37 43.00 46.35
CA GLU A 5 19.17 42.06 45.27
C GLU A 5 18.92 40.67 45.87
N ARG A 6 17.82 40.02 45.44
CA ARG A 6 17.59 38.59 45.71
C ARG A 6 18.44 37.76 44.73
N PRO A 7 19.09 36.68 45.20
CA PRO A 7 19.80 35.78 44.32
C PRO A 7 18.82 35.03 43.38
N ALA A 8 19.26 34.78 42.18
CA ALA A 8 18.54 33.98 41.16
C ALA A 8 18.28 32.53 41.65
N PRO A 9 17.16 31.93 41.30
CA PRO A 9 16.89 30.53 41.64
C PRO A 9 17.89 29.61 40.93
N ALA A 10 18.30 28.53 41.61
CA ALA A 10 19.17 27.50 41.08
C ALA A 10 18.49 26.77 39.90
N PRO A 11 19.26 26.35 38.89
CA PRO A 11 18.71 25.60 37.77
C PRO A 11 18.12 24.28 38.29
N ALA A 12 16.97 23.88 37.67
CA ALA A 12 16.32 22.60 37.92
C ALA A 12 17.27 21.42 37.61
N PRO A 13 17.23 20.34 38.37
CA PRO A 13 18.01 19.14 38.06
C PRO A 13 17.60 18.60 36.67
N ARG A 14 18.60 18.20 35.90
CA ARG A 14 18.36 17.43 34.64
C ARG A 14 17.61 16.16 35.00
N PRO A 15 16.60 15.78 34.19
CA PRO A 15 16.04 14.43 34.30
C PRO A 15 17.17 13.42 34.08
N GLU A 16 17.23 12.40 34.92
CA GLU A 16 18.08 11.24 34.73
C GLU A 16 17.64 10.54 33.44
N PRO A 17 18.56 9.95 32.65
CA PRO A 17 18.15 9.14 31.48
C PRO A 17 17.29 7.99 31.98
N TYR A 18 16.14 7.80 31.34
CA TYR A 18 15.31 6.61 31.49
C TYR A 18 16.16 5.42 31.06
N GLU A 19 16.51 4.55 31.99
CA GLU A 19 16.95 3.20 31.74
C GLU A 19 15.68 2.39 31.43
N ASP A 20 15.17 2.47 30.20
CA ASP A 20 14.32 1.44 29.63
C ASP A 20 15.24 0.38 28.99
N GLU A 21 15.79 -0.47 29.85
CA GLU A 21 16.15 -1.84 29.48
C GLU A 21 14.83 -2.60 29.32
N ASP A 22 14.71 -3.25 28.15
CA ASP A 22 13.70 -4.22 27.71
C ASP A 22 12.64 -3.64 26.76
N ASP A 23 12.98 -3.67 25.49
CA ASP A 23 12.18 -4.22 24.36
C ASP A 23 12.76 -3.88 22.99
N TYR A 24 14.09 -3.96 22.84
CA TYR A 24 14.66 -4.23 21.54
C TYR A 24 14.95 -5.71 21.49
N GLU A 25 14.01 -6.52 20.96
CA GLU A 25 14.36 -7.84 20.48
C GLU A 25 15.42 -7.65 19.40
N GLU A 26 16.64 -7.94 19.84
CA GLU A 26 17.84 -8.12 19.10
C GLU A 26 17.50 -9.05 17.91
N TYR A 27 17.59 -8.56 16.69
CA TYR A 27 17.67 -9.42 15.52
C TYR A 27 18.97 -10.22 15.69
N GLU A 28 18.86 -11.38 16.33
CA GLU A 28 19.94 -12.34 16.38
C GLU A 28 20.37 -12.64 14.94
N GLU A 29 21.56 -12.22 14.63
CA GLU A 29 22.37 -12.65 13.51
C GLU A 29 22.45 -14.18 13.60
N TYR A 30 21.65 -14.89 12.78
CA TYR A 30 21.75 -16.33 12.62
C TYR A 30 23.08 -16.64 11.93
N GLU A 31 24.14 -16.77 12.72
CA GLU A 31 25.28 -17.58 12.28
C GLU A 31 24.77 -19.02 12.13
N GLU A 32 24.42 -19.40 10.91
CA GLU A 32 24.19 -20.80 10.56
C GLU A 32 25.46 -21.61 10.75
N GLY A 33 25.57 -22.24 11.91
CA GLY A 33 26.39 -23.41 12.07
C GLY A 33 25.86 -24.51 11.16
N TYR A 34 26.57 -24.78 10.08
CA TYR A 34 26.34 -25.90 9.17
C TYR A 34 26.52 -27.22 9.91
N ASP A 35 25.45 -27.72 10.55
CA ASP A 35 25.35 -29.13 10.89
C ASP A 35 24.84 -29.88 9.66
N GLU A 36 25.72 -30.65 9.03
CA GLU A 36 25.41 -31.56 7.92
C GLU A 36 24.35 -32.58 8.35
N LYS A 37 23.07 -32.27 8.11
CA LYS A 37 22.01 -33.28 8.14
C LYS A 37 22.19 -34.22 6.96
N PRO A 38 22.09 -35.54 7.15
CA PRO A 38 22.29 -36.50 6.07
C PRO A 38 21.28 -36.27 4.94
N ARG A 39 21.79 -36.03 3.74
CA ARG A 39 20.99 -35.89 2.51
C ARG A 39 20.09 -37.09 2.34
N ARG A 40 18.79 -36.94 2.54
CA ARG A 40 17.79 -37.92 2.13
C ARG A 40 17.92 -38.11 0.61
N LYS A 41 18.33 -39.32 0.20
CA LYS A 41 18.31 -39.71 -1.22
C LYS A 41 16.89 -39.55 -1.73
N ARG A 42 16.66 -38.62 -2.64
CA ARG A 42 15.39 -38.50 -3.35
C ARG A 42 15.14 -39.79 -4.12
N SER A 43 14.00 -40.43 -3.86
CA SER A 43 13.58 -41.63 -4.56
C SER A 43 13.40 -41.27 -6.05
N PRO A 44 13.95 -42.07 -6.98
CA PRO A 44 13.79 -41.80 -8.43
C PRO A 44 12.35 -42.02 -8.95
N VAL A 45 11.42 -42.41 -8.06
CA VAL A 45 10.02 -42.70 -8.41
C VAL A 45 9.22 -41.46 -8.75
N VAL A 46 9.48 -40.30 -8.10
CA VAL A 46 8.72 -39.07 -8.30
C VAL A 46 8.80 -38.52 -9.73
N PRO A 47 9.99 -38.38 -10.36
CA PRO A 47 10.06 -37.93 -11.74
C PRO A 47 9.43 -38.93 -12.74
N ILE A 48 9.48 -40.22 -12.46
CA ILE A 48 8.87 -41.24 -13.29
C ILE A 48 7.32 -41.14 -13.27
N VAL A 49 6.73 -40.91 -12.11
CA VAL A 49 5.29 -40.71 -11.94
C VAL A 49 4.82 -39.45 -12.68
N ILE A 50 5.57 -38.34 -12.62
CA ILE A 50 5.23 -37.12 -13.35
C ILE A 50 5.25 -37.34 -14.87
N VAL A 51 6.28 -38.01 -15.39
CA VAL A 51 6.37 -38.33 -16.83
C VAL A 51 5.21 -39.20 -17.26
N MET A 52 4.80 -40.19 -16.46
CA MET A 52 3.67 -41.06 -16.76
C MET A 52 2.33 -40.30 -16.77
N ILE A 53 2.14 -39.34 -15.86
CA ILE A 53 0.93 -38.48 -15.85
C ILE A 53 0.87 -37.60 -17.11
N VAL A 54 1.99 -36.98 -17.48
CA VAL A 54 2.05 -36.12 -18.69
C VAL A 54 1.75 -36.95 -19.96
N LEU A 55 2.29 -38.15 -20.07
CA LEU A 55 2.00 -39.06 -21.19
C LEU A 55 0.54 -39.47 -21.21
N ALA A 56 -0.07 -39.77 -20.07
CA ALA A 56 -1.49 -40.14 -19.98
C ALA A 56 -2.41 -39.00 -20.42
N ILE A 57 -2.10 -37.75 -20.02
CA ILE A 57 -2.84 -36.54 -20.44
C ILE A 57 -2.68 -36.32 -21.96
N GLY A 58 -1.49 -36.52 -22.51
CA GLY A 58 -1.23 -36.42 -23.95
C GLY A 58 -2.02 -37.44 -24.76
N ILE A 59 -2.11 -38.70 -24.30
CA ILE A 59 -2.87 -39.78 -24.95
C ILE A 59 -4.37 -39.48 -24.88
N LEU A 60 -4.90 -39.02 -23.74
CA LEU A 60 -6.29 -38.63 -23.58
C LEU A 60 -6.67 -37.44 -24.49
N GLY A 61 -5.79 -36.46 -24.61
CA GLY A 61 -5.97 -35.33 -25.55
C GLY A 61 -6.00 -35.77 -27.00
N TYR A 62 -5.12 -36.70 -27.40
CA TYR A 62 -5.09 -37.26 -28.76
C TYR A 62 -6.35 -38.12 -29.07
N ILE A 63 -6.82 -38.90 -28.13
CA ILE A 63 -8.07 -39.67 -28.26
C ILE A 63 -9.27 -38.73 -28.40
N ALA A 64 -9.37 -37.67 -27.60
CA ALA A 64 -10.43 -36.67 -27.71
C ALA A 64 -10.40 -35.94 -29.05
N TYR A 65 -9.20 -35.62 -29.56
CA TYR A 65 -9.02 -35.03 -30.90
C TYR A 65 -9.46 -36.01 -32.03
N SER A 66 -9.05 -37.27 -31.95
CA SER A 66 -9.39 -38.28 -32.97
C SER A 66 -10.88 -38.69 -32.95
N LEU A 67 -11.56 -38.55 -31.82
CA LEU A 67 -13.01 -38.75 -31.69
C LEU A 67 -13.85 -37.52 -32.10
N GLY A 68 -13.22 -36.44 -32.60
CA GLY A 68 -13.90 -35.27 -33.11
C GLY A 68 -14.60 -34.42 -32.01
N ALA A 69 -14.21 -34.57 -30.75
CA ALA A 69 -14.81 -33.85 -29.63
C ALA A 69 -14.67 -32.32 -29.74
N PHE A 70 -13.69 -31.81 -30.51
CA PHE A 70 -13.47 -30.40 -30.77
C PHE A 70 -14.17 -29.87 -32.03
N GLY A 71 -14.84 -30.71 -32.82
CA GLY A 71 -15.52 -30.29 -34.05
C GLY A 71 -16.78 -29.43 -33.87
N LYS A 72 -17.19 -29.18 -32.62
CA LYS A 72 -18.39 -28.38 -32.30
C LYS A 72 -18.08 -26.96 -31.78
N LEU A 73 -16.84 -26.55 -31.76
CA LEU A 73 -16.39 -25.24 -31.20
C LEU A 73 -16.06 -24.18 -32.26
N LEU A 74 -16.26 -24.46 -33.56
CA LEU A 74 -16.10 -23.45 -34.60
C LEU A 74 -17.47 -22.95 -35.04
N PRO A 75 -17.74 -21.64 -35.14
CA PRO A 75 -18.99 -21.11 -35.66
C PRO A 75 -19.12 -21.46 -37.18
N ALA A 76 -20.27 -21.94 -37.56
CA ALA A 76 -20.59 -22.25 -38.96
C ALA A 76 -20.51 -21.00 -39.84
N ALA A 77 -19.80 -21.11 -40.97
CA ALA A 77 -19.74 -20.05 -41.97
C ALA A 77 -21.16 -19.73 -42.47
N ALA A 78 -21.52 -18.46 -42.48
CA ALA A 78 -22.79 -17.97 -42.97
C ALA A 78 -22.95 -18.23 -44.48
N THR A 79 -24.06 -18.84 -44.85
CA THR A 79 -24.49 -19.05 -46.25
C THR A 79 -24.86 -17.69 -46.86
N PRO A 80 -24.46 -17.35 -48.08
CA PRO A 80 -24.81 -16.07 -48.71
C PRO A 80 -26.30 -16.01 -49.04
N THR A 81 -26.97 -14.96 -48.60
CA THR A 81 -28.35 -14.63 -48.96
C THR A 81 -28.37 -14.04 -50.37
N PRO A 82 -29.37 -14.40 -51.21
CA PRO A 82 -29.45 -13.87 -52.57
C PRO A 82 -29.78 -12.36 -52.58
N GLU A 83 -29.16 -11.68 -53.54
CA GLU A 83 -29.23 -10.25 -53.84
C GLU A 83 -30.66 -9.85 -54.28
N PRO A 84 -31.27 -8.79 -53.73
CA PRO A 84 -32.54 -8.25 -54.21
C PRO A 84 -32.34 -7.35 -55.43
N THR A 85 -33.21 -7.50 -56.40
CA THR A 85 -33.34 -6.73 -57.64
C THR A 85 -33.55 -5.22 -57.35
N PRO A 86 -32.97 -4.29 -58.14
CA PRO A 86 -33.02 -2.84 -57.86
C PRO A 86 -34.41 -2.26 -58.17
N GLU A 87 -35.03 -1.67 -57.18
CA GLU A 87 -36.21 -0.81 -57.29
C GLU A 87 -35.80 0.67 -57.33
N ALA A 88 -36.58 1.47 -58.08
CA ALA A 88 -36.26 2.80 -58.60
C ALA A 88 -35.84 3.85 -57.54
N ALA A 89 -34.96 4.75 -58.03
CA ALA A 89 -34.39 5.91 -57.37
C ALA A 89 -35.40 6.82 -56.66
N ALA A 90 -35.26 6.96 -55.35
CA ALA A 90 -35.74 8.09 -54.56
C ALA A 90 -34.61 9.08 -54.31
N THR A 91 -34.90 10.35 -54.52
CA THR A 91 -34.01 11.53 -54.39
C THR A 91 -33.25 11.52 -53.03
N ALA A 92 -31.95 11.54 -53.08
CA ALA A 92 -31.07 11.54 -51.91
C ALA A 92 -31.23 12.83 -51.12
N GLU A 93 -31.60 12.70 -49.86
CA GLU A 93 -31.41 13.65 -48.80
C GLU A 93 -29.92 13.78 -48.49
N PRO A 94 -29.35 14.96 -48.15
CA PRO A 94 -27.92 15.08 -47.91
C PRO A 94 -27.49 14.24 -46.71
N THR A 95 -26.59 13.32 -46.96
CA THR A 95 -25.95 12.49 -45.88
C THR A 95 -25.21 13.40 -44.92
N PRO A 96 -25.47 13.32 -43.61
CA PRO A 96 -24.68 14.05 -42.63
C PRO A 96 -23.20 13.61 -42.73
N THR A 97 -22.32 14.61 -42.88
CA THR A 97 -20.87 14.42 -42.84
C THR A 97 -20.53 13.66 -41.52
N PRO A 98 -19.80 12.56 -41.55
CA PRO A 98 -19.40 11.89 -40.30
C PRO A 98 -18.63 12.89 -39.45
N THR A 99 -19.17 13.18 -38.27
CA THR A 99 -18.43 13.90 -37.22
C THR A 99 -17.20 13.09 -36.92
N ALA A 100 -16.01 13.69 -37.04
CA ALA A 100 -14.77 13.03 -36.67
C ALA A 100 -14.90 12.51 -35.24
N GLU A 101 -14.68 11.22 -35.07
CA GLU A 101 -14.60 10.57 -33.77
C GLU A 101 -13.53 11.31 -32.93
N PRO A 102 -13.78 11.70 -31.67
CA PRO A 102 -12.81 12.40 -30.89
C PRO A 102 -11.54 11.51 -30.81
N THR A 103 -10.42 12.06 -31.29
CA THR A 103 -9.12 11.42 -31.15
C THR A 103 -8.86 11.22 -29.65
N ALA A 104 -8.64 9.96 -29.23
CA ALA A 104 -8.32 9.64 -27.85
C ALA A 104 -7.13 10.51 -27.42
N THR A 105 -7.28 11.24 -26.32
CA THR A 105 -6.17 11.97 -25.69
C THR A 105 -5.09 10.94 -25.34
N PRO A 106 -3.83 11.14 -25.70
CA PRO A 106 -2.77 10.20 -25.33
C PRO A 106 -2.73 10.09 -23.82
N GLU A 107 -2.63 8.85 -23.33
CA GLU A 107 -2.46 8.54 -21.91
C GLU A 107 -1.16 9.18 -21.41
N PRO A 108 -1.14 9.84 -20.24
CA PRO A 108 0.07 10.46 -19.72
C PRO A 108 1.16 9.40 -19.51
N THR A 109 2.38 9.71 -19.91
CA THR A 109 3.53 8.81 -19.78
C THR A 109 4.30 9.18 -18.51
N PRO A 110 4.64 8.20 -17.63
CA PRO A 110 5.43 8.46 -16.44
C PRO A 110 6.78 9.11 -16.77
N PRO A 111 7.27 10.01 -15.91
CA PRO A 111 8.62 10.54 -16.02
C PRO A 111 9.67 9.42 -15.95
N PRO A 112 10.79 9.50 -16.67
CA PRO A 112 11.86 8.53 -16.54
C PRO A 112 12.54 8.65 -15.17
N ILE A 113 12.82 7.52 -14.53
CA ILE A 113 13.61 7.47 -13.29
C ILE A 113 15.05 7.90 -13.64
N TYR A 114 15.61 8.82 -12.85
CA TYR A 114 16.95 9.34 -13.06
C TYR A 114 17.99 8.22 -12.89
N ASP A 115 18.91 8.08 -13.85
CA ASP A 115 20.01 7.09 -13.83
C ASP A 115 21.34 7.82 -14.00
N ASP A 116 22.18 7.82 -12.96
CA ASP A 116 23.53 8.42 -12.96
C ASP A 116 24.60 7.48 -13.53
N GLY A 117 24.24 6.25 -13.91
CA GLY A 117 25.11 5.23 -14.47
C GLY A 117 25.90 4.42 -13.42
N THR A 118 25.71 4.66 -12.12
CA THR A 118 26.32 3.88 -11.03
C THR A 118 25.34 2.81 -10.51
N GLU A 119 25.82 1.86 -9.71
CA GLU A 119 24.99 0.91 -8.97
C GLU A 119 24.63 1.42 -7.58
N GLY A 120 25.18 2.56 -7.12
CA GLY A 120 25.10 2.96 -5.73
C GLY A 120 25.95 2.03 -4.82
N TYR A 121 25.62 2.01 -3.53
CA TYR A 121 26.28 1.09 -2.59
C TYR A 121 25.36 0.77 -1.41
N MET A 122 25.58 -0.40 -0.80
CA MET A 122 24.85 -0.83 0.39
C MET A 122 25.52 -0.31 1.66
N SER A 123 24.71 0.24 2.59
CA SER A 123 25.14 0.66 3.93
C SER A 123 24.08 0.19 4.92
N SER A 124 24.47 -0.66 5.89
CA SER A 124 23.55 -1.24 6.88
C SER A 124 22.28 -1.87 6.25
N GLY A 125 22.42 -2.56 5.11
CA GLY A 125 21.27 -3.16 4.41
C GLY A 125 20.42 -2.20 3.57
N ILE A 126 20.74 -0.91 3.58
CA ILE A 126 20.05 0.13 2.80
C ILE A 126 20.86 0.48 1.56
N LEU A 127 20.22 0.55 0.41
CA LEU A 127 20.86 1.04 -0.81
C LEU A 127 20.97 2.57 -0.76
N ILE A 128 22.19 3.08 -0.89
CA ILE A 128 22.46 4.51 -1.08
C ILE A 128 22.68 4.75 -2.58
N TYR A 129 21.76 5.46 -3.20
CA TYR A 129 21.79 5.78 -4.61
C TYR A 129 21.32 7.23 -4.84
N ASN A 130 22.00 7.99 -5.67
CA ASN A 130 21.67 9.38 -5.99
C ASN A 130 21.38 10.26 -4.74
N ASN A 131 22.19 10.11 -3.69
CA ASN A 131 22.06 10.78 -2.38
C ASN A 131 20.78 10.48 -1.59
N LYS A 132 20.08 9.40 -1.91
CA LYS A 132 18.86 8.93 -1.27
C LYS A 132 19.09 7.54 -0.69
N GLY A 133 18.33 7.21 0.37
CA GLY A 133 18.29 5.87 0.96
C GLY A 133 17.10 5.08 0.42
N PHE A 134 17.31 3.78 0.17
CA PHE A 134 16.26 2.89 -0.31
C PHE A 134 16.29 1.58 0.44
N GLU A 135 15.18 1.23 1.04
CA GLU A 135 14.91 -0.11 1.51
C GLU A 135 14.57 -0.99 0.30
N MET A 136 15.38 -2.03 0.07
CA MET A 136 15.20 -2.92 -1.08
C MET A 136 14.12 -3.96 -0.79
N PHE A 137 13.30 -4.27 -1.78
CA PHE A 137 12.24 -5.26 -1.67
C PHE A 137 12.75 -6.68 -1.94
N TYR A 138 12.34 -7.65 -1.12
CA TYR A 138 12.71 -9.07 -1.23
C TYR A 138 11.51 -10.02 -1.13
N GLY A 139 10.35 -9.62 -1.60
CA GLY A 139 9.14 -10.42 -1.57
C GLY A 139 9.09 -11.55 -2.60
N SER A 140 8.01 -12.32 -2.58
CA SER A 140 7.75 -13.40 -3.52
C SER A 140 6.28 -13.55 -3.85
N ASP A 141 5.96 -14.07 -5.05
CA ASP A 141 4.57 -14.34 -5.48
C ASP A 141 3.84 -15.28 -4.53
N SER A 142 4.55 -16.22 -3.89
CA SER A 142 3.94 -17.12 -2.92
C SER A 142 3.49 -16.41 -1.65
N MET A 143 4.25 -15.41 -1.18
CA MET A 143 3.86 -14.60 -0.02
C MET A 143 2.73 -13.62 -0.39
N ALA A 144 2.80 -13.00 -1.56
CA ALA A 144 1.72 -12.17 -2.10
C ALA A 144 0.39 -12.95 -2.21
N THR A 145 0.43 -14.17 -2.75
CA THR A 145 -0.73 -15.06 -2.82
C THR A 145 -1.27 -15.41 -1.43
N ALA A 146 -0.41 -15.75 -0.48
CA ALA A 146 -0.80 -16.07 0.89
C ALA A 146 -1.45 -14.87 1.62
N TYR A 147 -0.95 -13.65 1.36
CA TYR A 147 -1.59 -12.42 1.84
C TYR A 147 -3.00 -12.26 1.27
N ALA A 148 -3.17 -12.40 -0.03
CA ALA A 148 -4.50 -12.29 -0.66
C ALA A 148 -5.48 -13.36 -0.15
N GLU A 149 -5.03 -14.59 0.08
CA GLU A 149 -5.82 -15.64 0.72
C GLU A 149 -6.23 -15.24 2.15
N THR A 150 -5.32 -14.62 2.92
CA THR A 150 -5.64 -14.05 4.24
C THR A 150 -6.75 -13.00 4.14
N LEU A 151 -6.66 -12.08 3.18
CA LEU A 151 -7.71 -11.08 2.98
C LEU A 151 -9.04 -11.69 2.55
N ASN A 152 -9.02 -12.74 1.71
CA ASN A 152 -10.24 -13.46 1.31
C ASN A 152 -10.94 -14.07 2.53
N ASP A 153 -10.19 -14.68 3.46
CA ASP A 153 -10.71 -15.24 4.71
C ASP A 153 -11.30 -14.13 5.60
N CYS A 154 -10.60 -13.01 5.79
CA CYS A 154 -11.07 -11.86 6.56
C CYS A 154 -12.35 -11.27 5.96
N ALA A 155 -12.37 -11.02 4.65
CA ALA A 155 -13.53 -10.46 3.95
C ALA A 155 -14.77 -11.35 4.05
N SER A 156 -14.61 -12.66 4.13
CA SER A 156 -15.73 -13.60 4.31
C SER A 156 -16.50 -13.38 5.61
N GLN A 157 -15.88 -12.73 6.59
CA GLN A 157 -16.45 -12.42 7.91
C GLN A 157 -17.08 -11.02 7.98
N LEU A 158 -16.92 -10.19 6.93
CA LEU A 158 -17.42 -8.81 6.86
C LEU A 158 -18.71 -8.73 6.05
N SER A 159 -19.81 -9.25 6.60
CA SER A 159 -21.11 -9.28 5.91
C SER A 159 -21.72 -7.88 5.74
N GLY A 160 -22.05 -7.51 4.48
CA GLY A 160 -22.71 -6.25 4.17
C GLY A 160 -21.75 -5.06 4.08
N THR A 161 -20.46 -5.27 4.23
CA THR A 161 -19.40 -4.26 4.15
C THR A 161 -18.70 -4.36 2.79
N LYS A 162 -18.35 -3.24 2.18
CA LYS A 162 -17.50 -3.21 0.99
C LYS A 162 -16.05 -3.35 1.43
N VAL A 163 -15.32 -4.24 0.80
CA VAL A 163 -13.93 -4.52 1.16
C VAL A 163 -13.00 -4.14 0.02
N TYR A 164 -11.88 -3.51 0.37
CA TYR A 164 -10.87 -3.01 -0.57
C TYR A 164 -9.49 -3.47 -0.11
N SER A 165 -8.60 -3.70 -1.06
CA SER A 165 -7.18 -4.01 -0.82
C SER A 165 -6.31 -3.04 -1.61
N MET A 166 -5.39 -2.37 -0.94
CA MET A 166 -4.39 -1.46 -1.49
C MET A 166 -3.02 -1.93 -1.01
N VAL A 167 -2.19 -2.39 -1.94
CA VAL A 167 -0.78 -2.69 -1.68
C VAL A 167 0.03 -1.44 -1.98
N ILE A 168 0.86 -1.01 -1.03
CA ILE A 168 1.64 0.22 -1.13
C ILE A 168 3.10 -0.13 -1.46
N PRO A 169 3.59 0.19 -2.67
CA PRO A 169 4.98 -0.09 -3.04
C PRO A 169 5.99 0.71 -2.22
N ASN A 170 7.23 0.21 -2.13
CA ASN A 170 8.35 0.93 -1.53
C ASN A 170 8.94 1.96 -2.49
N HIS A 171 9.71 2.90 -1.95
CA HIS A 171 10.42 3.93 -2.71
C HIS A 171 11.33 3.37 -3.80
N SER A 172 11.97 2.21 -3.58
CA SER A 172 12.88 1.58 -4.56
C SER A 172 12.23 1.36 -5.93
N GLU A 173 10.92 1.05 -5.99
CA GLU A 173 10.20 0.82 -7.26
C GLU A 173 10.17 2.06 -8.16
N PHE A 174 10.05 3.26 -7.58
CA PHE A 174 9.88 4.52 -8.31
C PHE A 174 11.12 5.42 -8.29
N GLY A 175 12.07 5.17 -7.37
CA GLY A 175 13.27 5.99 -7.18
C GLY A 175 14.56 5.35 -7.69
N VAL A 176 14.58 4.01 -7.89
CA VAL A 176 15.78 3.27 -8.32
C VAL A 176 15.60 2.76 -9.76
N PRO A 177 16.54 3.06 -10.69
CA PRO A 177 16.47 2.55 -12.06
C PRO A 177 16.41 1.02 -12.10
N GLU A 178 15.62 0.45 -13.01
CA GLU A 178 15.47 -1.00 -13.20
C GLU A 178 16.83 -1.73 -13.31
N ARG A 179 17.81 -1.12 -13.99
CA ARG A 179 19.17 -1.66 -14.09
C ARG A 179 19.81 -1.87 -12.72
N VAL A 180 19.63 -0.92 -11.79
CA VAL A 180 20.22 -0.99 -10.44
C VAL A 180 19.43 -2.00 -9.59
N ARG A 181 18.11 -2.01 -9.67
CA ARG A 181 17.28 -3.02 -9.01
C ARG A 181 17.67 -4.43 -9.45
N ASN A 182 17.84 -4.64 -10.76
CA ASN A 182 18.33 -5.91 -11.32
C ASN A 182 19.74 -6.29 -10.85
N TYR A 183 20.65 -5.31 -10.66
CA TYR A 183 21.99 -5.57 -10.13
C TYR A 183 21.95 -6.12 -8.70
N TYR A 184 21.01 -5.66 -7.87
CA TYR A 184 20.79 -6.14 -6.50
C TYR A 184 19.75 -7.26 -6.40
N GLU A 185 19.32 -7.82 -7.54
CA GLU A 185 18.33 -8.92 -7.62
C GLU A 185 16.99 -8.61 -6.94
N GLU A 186 16.57 -7.33 -6.91
CA GLU A 186 15.30 -6.93 -6.37
C GLU A 186 14.14 -7.43 -7.26
N PRO A 187 13.18 -8.21 -6.72
CA PRO A 187 12.00 -8.61 -7.45
C PRO A 187 11.12 -7.41 -7.83
N SER A 188 10.31 -7.55 -8.87
CA SER A 188 9.34 -6.52 -9.27
C SER A 188 8.21 -6.41 -8.24
N GLN A 189 8.08 -5.23 -7.63
CA GLN A 189 6.96 -4.93 -6.73
C GLN A 189 5.65 -4.85 -7.53
N ARG A 190 5.69 -4.40 -8.79
CA ARG A 190 4.52 -4.42 -9.67
C ARG A 190 3.98 -5.83 -9.89
N GLU A 191 4.85 -6.81 -10.17
CA GLU A 191 4.43 -8.21 -10.37
C GLU A 191 3.90 -8.81 -9.07
N ASN A 192 4.51 -8.51 -7.93
CA ASN A 192 4.07 -8.95 -6.60
C ASN A 192 2.67 -8.38 -6.27
N THR A 193 2.43 -7.08 -6.44
CA THR A 193 1.10 -6.45 -6.31
C THR A 193 0.07 -7.10 -7.25
N MET A 194 0.46 -7.41 -8.49
CA MET A 194 -0.42 -8.11 -9.43
C MET A 194 -0.77 -9.53 -8.97
N ALA A 195 0.19 -10.25 -8.33
CA ALA A 195 -0.08 -11.57 -7.75
C ALA A 195 -1.12 -11.49 -6.62
N VAL A 196 -1.04 -10.46 -5.75
CA VAL A 196 -2.10 -10.17 -4.77
C VAL A 196 -3.43 -9.95 -5.48
N ASN A 197 -3.51 -8.98 -6.39
CA ASN A 197 -4.75 -8.54 -7.02
C ASN A 197 -5.44 -9.66 -7.80
N ASN A 198 -4.67 -10.53 -8.46
CA ASN A 198 -5.19 -11.67 -9.22
C ASN A 198 -5.72 -12.82 -8.34
N THR A 199 -5.32 -12.85 -7.06
CA THR A 199 -5.73 -13.88 -6.09
C THR A 199 -6.93 -13.45 -5.25
N LEU A 200 -7.20 -12.14 -5.17
CA LEU A 200 -8.35 -11.60 -4.44
C LEU A 200 -9.67 -12.19 -4.95
N SER A 201 -10.57 -12.51 -4.04
CA SER A 201 -11.94 -12.92 -4.36
C SER A 201 -12.75 -11.75 -4.95
N ALA A 202 -13.81 -12.06 -5.68
CA ALA A 202 -14.68 -11.04 -6.26
C ALA A 202 -15.41 -10.14 -5.23
N SER A 203 -15.33 -10.47 -3.94
CA SER A 203 -15.88 -9.65 -2.85
C SER A 203 -14.94 -8.52 -2.40
N ILE A 204 -13.68 -8.53 -2.87
CA ILE A 204 -12.67 -7.52 -2.55
C ILE A 204 -12.35 -6.73 -3.81
N THR A 205 -12.42 -5.41 -3.72
CA THR A 205 -12.00 -4.51 -4.79
C THR A 205 -10.52 -4.19 -4.64
N ALA A 206 -9.70 -4.56 -5.62
CA ALA A 206 -8.32 -4.12 -5.70
C ALA A 206 -8.24 -2.62 -5.99
N VAL A 207 -7.49 -1.88 -5.19
CA VAL A 207 -7.18 -0.46 -5.41
C VAL A 207 -5.75 -0.37 -5.93
N ASP A 208 -5.59 -0.37 -7.25
CA ASP A 208 -4.27 -0.27 -7.88
C ASP A 208 -3.81 1.19 -7.92
N ILE A 209 -2.82 1.50 -7.11
CA ILE A 209 -2.23 2.84 -6.98
C ILE A 209 -0.92 3.00 -7.76
N TYR A 210 -0.41 1.91 -8.37
CA TYR A 210 0.92 1.88 -8.99
C TYR A 210 1.09 2.96 -10.06
N ASP A 211 0.16 3.02 -11.02
CA ASP A 211 0.27 3.98 -12.13
C ASP A 211 0.10 5.42 -11.64
N ALA A 212 -0.71 5.66 -10.61
CA ALA A 212 -0.86 6.98 -10.01
C ALA A 212 0.46 7.45 -9.38
N LEU A 213 1.12 6.59 -8.60
CA LEU A 213 2.43 6.93 -8.02
C LEU A 213 3.52 7.07 -9.09
N ASN A 214 3.54 6.18 -10.09
CA ASN A 214 4.52 6.21 -11.15
C ASN A 214 4.43 7.48 -12.02
N LEU A 215 3.23 8.01 -12.25
CA LEU A 215 3.04 9.28 -12.96
C LEU A 215 3.64 10.48 -12.23
N HIS A 216 3.81 10.37 -10.93
CA HIS A 216 4.32 11.40 -10.04
C HIS A 216 5.68 11.04 -9.44
N ASN A 217 6.43 10.11 -10.04
CA ASN A 217 7.70 9.60 -9.52
C ASN A 217 8.85 10.63 -9.49
N ASN A 218 8.65 11.80 -10.06
CA ASN A 218 9.58 12.93 -10.03
C ASN A 218 9.15 14.02 -9.03
N GLU A 219 8.14 13.77 -8.23
CA GLU A 219 7.69 14.61 -7.12
C GLU A 219 8.12 13.99 -5.79
N ASP A 220 8.03 14.74 -4.71
CA ASP A 220 8.40 14.26 -3.36
C ASP A 220 7.30 13.36 -2.78
N ILE A 221 7.05 12.21 -3.44
CA ILE A 221 6.03 11.24 -3.04
C ILE A 221 6.57 10.19 -2.05
N TYR A 222 7.88 10.14 -1.85
CA TYR A 222 8.58 9.36 -0.83
C TYR A 222 9.62 10.23 -0.15
N PHE A 223 9.98 9.89 1.08
CA PHE A 223 11.11 10.49 1.77
C PHE A 223 12.42 9.88 1.29
N ASP A 224 13.48 10.70 1.19
CA ASP A 224 14.80 10.27 0.76
C ASP A 224 15.63 9.72 1.93
N THR A 225 15.28 10.08 3.17
CA THR A 225 16.00 9.70 4.39
C THR A 225 15.19 8.76 5.30
N ASP A 226 13.99 8.36 4.88
CA ASP A 226 13.08 7.49 5.64
C ASP A 226 12.49 6.37 4.76
N THR A 227 11.98 5.31 5.40
CA THR A 227 11.38 4.17 4.68
C THR A 227 10.03 4.49 4.05
N HIS A 228 9.34 5.51 4.55
CA HIS A 228 7.95 5.77 4.23
C HIS A 228 7.76 6.63 2.98
N TRP A 229 6.56 6.57 2.43
CA TRP A 229 6.10 7.59 1.49
C TRP A 229 5.86 8.93 2.19
N ALA A 230 5.93 10.01 1.42
CA ALA A 230 5.52 11.34 1.85
C ALA A 230 3.99 11.50 1.74
N PRO A 231 3.37 12.46 2.41
CA PRO A 231 1.93 12.70 2.34
C PRO A 231 1.39 12.93 0.94
N LEU A 232 2.22 13.46 0.02
CA LEU A 232 1.82 13.66 -1.36
C LEU A 232 1.58 12.32 -2.07
N GLY A 233 2.42 11.30 -1.82
CA GLY A 233 2.19 9.94 -2.31
C GLY A 233 0.92 9.33 -1.72
N ALA A 234 0.73 9.50 -0.40
CA ALA A 234 -0.50 9.06 0.28
C ALA A 234 -1.76 9.76 -0.27
N PHE A 235 -1.64 11.03 -0.68
CA PHE A 235 -2.74 11.77 -1.29
C PHE A 235 -3.13 11.20 -2.67
N TYR A 236 -2.18 10.89 -3.55
CA TYR A 236 -2.49 10.25 -4.83
C TYR A 236 -3.11 8.87 -4.66
N ALA A 237 -2.67 8.10 -3.66
CA ALA A 237 -3.28 6.82 -3.30
C ALA A 237 -4.72 7.00 -2.76
N TYR A 238 -4.96 8.03 -1.94
CA TYR A 238 -6.29 8.39 -1.46
C TYR A 238 -7.24 8.74 -2.61
N GLU A 239 -6.80 9.50 -3.63
CA GLU A 239 -7.63 9.81 -4.80
C GLU A 239 -8.05 8.53 -5.54
N LYS A 240 -7.14 7.56 -5.71
CA LYS A 240 -7.44 6.25 -6.31
C LYS A 240 -8.39 5.42 -5.45
N PHE A 241 -8.23 5.46 -4.14
CA PHE A 241 -9.19 4.81 -3.24
C PHE A 241 -10.59 5.44 -3.34
N CYS A 242 -10.70 6.76 -3.35
CA CYS A 242 -11.96 7.46 -3.53
C CYS A 242 -12.65 7.06 -4.83
N GLU A 243 -11.90 6.95 -5.94
CA GLU A 243 -12.41 6.47 -7.22
C GLU A 243 -13.00 5.06 -7.09
N ALA A 244 -12.26 4.12 -6.50
CA ALA A 244 -12.69 2.74 -6.28
C ALA A 244 -13.90 2.64 -5.34
N ALA A 245 -13.93 3.44 -4.28
CA ALA A 245 -15.02 3.49 -3.30
C ALA A 245 -16.28 4.22 -3.82
N GLY A 246 -16.15 4.98 -4.92
CA GLY A 246 -17.22 5.81 -5.45
C GLY A 246 -17.57 6.98 -4.53
N VAL A 247 -16.58 7.58 -3.87
CA VAL A 247 -16.69 8.82 -3.09
C VAL A 247 -15.91 9.93 -3.77
N THR A 248 -16.29 11.18 -3.54
CA THR A 248 -15.58 12.30 -4.13
C THR A 248 -14.34 12.64 -3.30
N PRO A 249 -13.14 12.64 -3.89
CA PRO A 249 -11.95 13.10 -3.18
C PRO A 249 -12.01 14.60 -2.94
N THR A 250 -11.40 15.06 -1.86
CA THR A 250 -11.16 16.49 -1.63
C THR A 250 -9.81 16.89 -2.20
N THR A 251 -9.58 18.19 -2.39
CA THR A 251 -8.30 18.70 -2.90
C THR A 251 -7.36 19.10 -1.77
N LEU A 252 -6.05 19.18 -2.01
CA LEU A 252 -5.04 19.60 -1.03
C LEU A 252 -5.33 20.99 -0.45
N ASP A 253 -5.97 21.89 -1.20
CA ASP A 253 -6.38 23.23 -0.72
C ASP A 253 -7.37 23.18 0.44
N SER A 254 -8.01 22.03 0.68
CA SER A 254 -8.92 21.83 1.82
C SER A 254 -8.18 21.59 3.14
N PHE A 255 -6.86 21.56 3.11
CA PHE A 255 -6.01 21.37 4.27
C PHE A 255 -5.13 22.59 4.53
N THR A 256 -4.70 22.74 5.77
CA THR A 256 -3.63 23.68 6.12
C THR A 256 -2.31 22.92 6.10
N LYS A 257 -1.41 23.31 5.23
CA LYS A 257 -0.09 22.69 5.12
C LYS A 257 0.89 23.40 6.05
N THR A 258 1.62 22.65 6.86
CA THR A 258 2.82 23.07 7.59
C THR A 258 3.98 22.18 7.22
N SER A 259 5.21 22.71 7.24
CA SER A 259 6.40 22.00 6.79
C SER A 259 7.54 22.18 7.79
N SER A 260 8.30 21.12 8.02
CA SER A 260 9.54 21.14 8.83
C SER A 260 10.63 20.30 8.16
N ASP A 261 11.91 20.55 8.55
CA ASP A 261 13.00 19.68 8.13
C ASP A 261 12.89 18.33 8.84
N PHE A 262 13.14 17.24 8.10
CA PHE A 262 13.02 15.87 8.59
C PHE A 262 14.20 15.02 8.15
N THR A 263 14.84 14.34 9.10
CA THR A 263 15.85 13.33 8.85
C THR A 263 15.35 12.02 9.45
N GLY A 264 15.08 11.03 8.59
CA GLY A 264 14.33 9.84 8.97
C GLY A 264 15.20 8.65 9.36
N TYR A 265 14.53 7.49 9.45
CA TYR A 265 15.09 6.25 9.95
C TYR A 265 16.28 5.73 9.12
N LEU A 266 16.25 5.86 7.78
CA LEU A 266 17.34 5.40 6.91
C LEU A 266 18.64 6.16 7.17
N ALA A 267 18.56 7.47 7.43
CA ALA A 267 19.73 8.25 7.83
C ALA A 267 20.27 7.83 9.19
N TYR A 268 19.37 7.50 10.13
CA TYR A 268 19.76 7.05 11.47
C TYR A 268 20.49 5.70 11.42
N VAL A 269 19.95 4.68 10.75
CA VAL A 269 20.54 3.32 10.73
C VAL A 269 21.82 3.23 9.90
N THR A 270 21.92 4.03 8.85
CA THR A 270 23.13 4.03 8.00
C THR A 270 24.23 4.94 8.51
N SER A 271 23.85 5.99 9.25
CA SER A 271 24.76 7.09 9.68
C SER A 271 25.53 7.72 8.51
N GLU A 272 24.99 7.66 7.27
CA GLU A 272 25.60 8.21 6.08
C GLU A 272 25.51 9.74 6.07
N ASP A 273 26.65 10.40 5.90
CA ASP A 273 26.73 11.87 5.83
C ASP A 273 25.85 12.42 4.70
N VAL A 274 25.70 11.68 3.60
CA VAL A 274 24.92 12.09 2.45
C VAL A 274 23.43 12.19 2.76
N LEU A 275 22.90 11.33 3.63
CA LEU A 275 21.51 11.42 4.10
C LEU A 275 21.37 12.46 5.20
N ASN A 276 22.28 12.46 6.18
CA ASN A 276 22.24 13.39 7.31
C ASN A 276 22.38 14.87 6.92
N ASN A 277 23.06 15.17 5.82
CA ASN A 277 23.25 16.55 5.33
C ASN A 277 22.22 16.98 4.27
N ASN A 278 21.29 16.11 3.90
CA ASN A 278 20.22 16.39 2.95
C ASN A 278 18.86 15.97 3.54
N PRO A 279 18.36 16.70 4.54
CA PRO A 279 17.07 16.38 5.17
C PRO A 279 15.93 16.49 4.16
N ASP A 280 14.90 15.70 4.37
CA ASP A 280 13.61 15.81 3.70
C ASP A 280 12.81 17.01 4.21
N THR A 281 11.73 17.32 3.53
CA THR A 281 10.67 18.19 4.03
C THR A 281 9.49 17.33 4.47
N LEU A 282 9.17 17.36 5.76
CA LEU A 282 7.98 16.73 6.30
C LEU A 282 6.82 17.71 6.25
N ASP A 283 5.82 17.40 5.43
CA ASP A 283 4.62 18.19 5.24
C ASP A 283 3.47 17.61 6.08
N LEU A 284 2.90 18.36 6.99
CA LEU A 284 1.63 18.04 7.66
C LEU A 284 0.48 18.71 6.92
N TYR A 285 -0.62 17.96 6.77
CA TYR A 285 -1.87 18.43 6.19
C TYR A 285 -2.97 18.36 7.25
N ASP A 286 -3.27 19.49 7.90
CA ASP A 286 -4.31 19.57 8.92
C ASP A 286 -5.65 19.92 8.29
N PRO A 287 -6.73 19.18 8.62
CA PRO A 287 -8.04 19.40 8.03
C PRO A 287 -8.59 20.81 8.33
N LYS A 288 -9.29 21.39 7.34
CA LYS A 288 -10.10 22.60 7.53
C LYS A 288 -11.57 22.29 7.80
N TYR A 289 -11.99 21.01 7.69
CA TYR A 289 -13.35 20.60 8.08
C TYR A 289 -13.46 20.48 9.61
N ASN A 290 -14.70 20.53 10.12
CA ASN A 290 -14.96 20.37 11.55
C ASN A 290 -14.93 18.88 11.92
N TYR A 291 -14.07 18.49 12.85
CA TYR A 291 -13.85 17.09 13.23
C TYR A 291 -13.62 16.91 14.73
N THR A 292 -13.77 15.68 15.19
CA THR A 292 -13.21 15.18 16.44
C THR A 292 -12.23 14.03 16.11
N CYS A 293 -11.20 13.92 16.92
CA CYS A 293 -10.20 12.86 16.83
C CYS A 293 -10.01 12.20 18.19
N GLU A 294 -10.08 10.89 18.22
CA GLU A 294 -9.83 10.08 19.40
C GLU A 294 -8.73 9.06 19.07
N ILE A 295 -7.78 8.87 19.98
CA ILE A 295 -6.69 7.90 19.86
C ILE A 295 -6.80 6.82 20.91
N SER A 296 -6.30 5.63 20.58
CA SER A 296 -6.22 4.48 21.48
C SER A 296 -4.99 3.65 21.17
N TYR A 297 -4.21 3.29 22.18
CA TYR A 297 -3.02 2.46 22.02
C TYR A 297 -3.34 0.99 21.68
N ASP A 298 -4.49 0.50 22.15
CA ASP A 298 -4.91 -0.91 22.03
C ASP A 298 -6.27 -1.09 21.32
N GLY A 299 -6.94 0.01 20.98
CA GLY A 299 -8.29 -0.01 20.41
C GLY A 299 -9.42 -0.16 21.44
N GLN A 300 -9.11 -0.19 22.75
CA GLN A 300 -10.12 -0.39 23.81
C GLN A 300 -10.47 0.92 24.55
N TYR A 301 -9.45 1.71 24.88
CA TYR A 301 -9.61 2.94 25.66
C TYR A 301 -9.24 4.14 24.79
N PHE A 302 -10.19 5.05 24.58
CA PHE A 302 -10.05 6.20 23.69
C PHE A 302 -9.89 7.49 24.47
N GLU A 303 -8.98 8.34 24.00
CA GLU A 303 -8.76 9.69 24.48
C GLU A 303 -8.93 10.67 23.33
N GLU A 304 -9.70 11.75 23.54
CA GLU A 304 -9.89 12.83 22.55
C GLU A 304 -8.60 13.68 22.48
N THR A 305 -8.19 14.02 21.26
CA THR A 305 -7.05 14.90 20.99
C THR A 305 -7.50 16.22 20.36
N ASP A 306 -6.70 17.28 20.60
CA ASP A 306 -6.98 18.61 20.05
C ASP A 306 -6.70 18.71 18.54
N SER A 307 -5.95 17.77 17.98
CA SER A 307 -5.54 17.74 16.56
C SER A 307 -5.44 16.31 16.02
N LEU A 308 -5.58 16.17 14.70
CA LEU A 308 -5.45 14.89 14.03
C LEU A 308 -4.00 14.44 13.88
N ASN A 309 -3.09 15.39 13.70
CA ASN A 309 -1.64 15.15 13.67
C ASN A 309 -0.99 15.69 14.94
N SER A 310 0.10 15.07 15.38
CA SER A 310 0.98 15.69 16.37
C SER A 310 1.77 16.83 15.71
N HIS A 311 2.03 17.90 16.45
CA HIS A 311 2.88 19.01 16.01
C HIS A 311 4.22 19.03 16.76
N ASP A 312 4.59 17.92 17.40
CA ASP A 312 5.91 17.74 18.00
C ASP A 312 6.91 17.23 16.97
N GLU A 313 7.73 18.12 16.42
CA GLU A 313 8.70 17.81 15.37
C GLU A 313 9.71 16.73 15.79
N SER A 314 9.91 16.49 17.10
CA SER A 314 10.81 15.45 17.59
C SER A 314 10.30 14.02 17.28
N LEU A 315 9.02 13.86 16.95
CA LEU A 315 8.41 12.58 16.59
C LEU A 315 8.66 12.18 15.13
N GLY A 316 9.16 13.08 14.28
CA GLY A 316 9.39 12.78 12.86
C GLY A 316 8.14 12.23 12.17
N TYR A 317 8.26 11.08 11.48
CA TYR A 317 7.10 10.47 10.79
C TYR A 317 5.91 10.16 11.72
N ALA A 318 6.16 9.89 13.00
CA ALA A 318 5.09 9.66 13.98
C ALA A 318 4.26 10.92 14.32
N MET A 319 4.52 12.06 13.69
CA MET A 319 3.62 13.21 13.72
C MET A 319 2.29 12.90 13.03
N TYR A 320 2.26 12.03 12.01
CA TYR A 320 1.01 11.61 11.34
C TYR A 320 0.19 10.71 12.26
N LEU A 321 -1.07 11.09 12.53
CA LEU A 321 -2.02 10.36 13.38
C LEU A 321 -1.48 9.99 14.78
N HIS A 322 -0.56 10.78 15.32
CA HIS A 322 0.13 10.49 16.60
C HIS A 322 0.94 9.18 16.60
N GLY A 323 1.37 8.72 15.42
CA GLY A 323 2.17 7.51 15.23
C GLY A 323 1.33 6.23 15.12
N ASP A 324 1.94 5.12 15.49
CA ASP A 324 1.35 3.78 15.35
C ASP A 324 0.40 3.47 16.53
N MET A 325 -0.77 4.10 16.53
CA MET A 325 -1.83 3.84 17.49
C MET A 325 -2.58 2.55 17.12
N GLY A 326 -3.03 1.78 18.13
CA GLY A 326 -3.90 0.63 17.90
C GLY A 326 -5.18 1.01 17.16
N CYS A 327 -5.78 2.16 17.49
CA CYS A 327 -6.88 2.74 16.71
C CYS A 327 -6.90 4.27 16.82
N VAL A 328 -7.14 4.93 15.69
CA VAL A 328 -7.48 6.37 15.63
C VAL A 328 -8.87 6.50 15.03
N ARG A 329 -9.77 7.23 15.69
CA ARG A 329 -11.12 7.54 15.19
C ARG A 329 -11.21 9.00 14.80
N ILE A 330 -11.67 9.25 13.58
CA ILE A 330 -11.88 10.58 13.03
C ILE A 330 -13.35 10.70 12.69
N THR A 331 -14.06 11.65 13.29
CA THR A 331 -15.46 11.97 12.95
C THR A 331 -15.51 13.31 12.24
N ASN A 332 -15.98 13.32 11.00
CA ASN A 332 -16.18 14.55 10.22
C ASN A 332 -17.60 15.06 10.42
N HIS A 333 -17.75 16.22 11.09
CA HIS A 333 -19.05 16.80 11.42
C HIS A 333 -19.69 17.56 10.25
N ASP A 334 -18.97 17.78 9.16
CA ASP A 334 -19.46 18.47 7.97
C ASP A 334 -20.08 17.51 6.94
N LEU A 335 -19.93 16.18 7.15
CA LEU A 335 -20.47 15.14 6.29
C LEU A 335 -21.67 14.41 6.94
N SER A 336 -22.53 13.87 6.10
CA SER A 336 -23.68 13.04 6.49
C SER A 336 -24.07 12.13 5.32
N THR A 337 -23.11 11.35 4.85
CA THR A 337 -23.25 10.46 3.68
C THR A 337 -23.74 9.06 4.06
N GLY A 338 -23.64 8.71 5.33
CA GLY A 338 -23.87 7.36 5.86
C GLY A 338 -22.68 6.42 5.61
N ARG A 339 -21.53 6.94 5.17
CA ARG A 339 -20.33 6.14 4.89
C ARG A 339 -19.33 6.22 6.05
N LYS A 340 -18.99 5.05 6.58
CA LYS A 340 -18.01 4.89 7.65
C LYS A 340 -16.94 3.92 7.21
N LEU A 341 -15.68 4.34 7.26
CA LEU A 341 -14.51 3.59 6.79
C LEU A 341 -13.73 3.02 7.97
N LEU A 342 -13.34 1.77 7.89
CA LEU A 342 -12.27 1.18 8.70
C LEU A 342 -11.06 0.93 7.82
N VAL A 343 -9.88 1.35 8.26
CA VAL A 343 -8.61 1.13 7.56
C VAL A 343 -7.74 0.21 8.41
N VAL A 344 -7.37 -0.92 7.87
CA VAL A 344 -6.36 -1.83 8.45
C VAL A 344 -5.02 -1.50 7.79
N LYS A 345 -4.03 -1.09 8.59
CA LYS A 345 -2.79 -0.54 8.06
C LYS A 345 -1.56 -0.95 8.87
N ASP A 346 -0.38 -0.79 8.27
CA ASP A 346 0.90 -0.56 8.93
C ASP A 346 1.22 0.95 9.01
N SER A 347 2.45 1.32 9.38
CA SER A 347 2.85 2.73 9.54
C SER A 347 2.66 3.60 8.29
N TYR A 348 2.67 3.03 7.08
CA TYR A 348 2.40 3.78 5.86
C TYR A 348 1.00 4.41 5.85
N GLY A 349 0.00 3.73 6.42
CA GLY A 349 -1.37 4.25 6.49
C GLY A 349 -1.52 5.53 7.32
N ASN A 350 -0.55 5.88 8.18
CA ASN A 350 -0.63 7.08 9.02
C ASN A 350 -0.76 8.36 8.18
N ALA A 351 0.03 8.51 7.11
CA ALA A 351 -0.01 9.70 6.26
C ALA A 351 -1.32 9.85 5.46
N MET A 352 -2.13 8.79 5.30
CA MET A 352 -3.43 8.85 4.60
C MET A 352 -4.57 9.37 5.47
N GLY A 353 -4.49 9.23 6.79
CA GLY A 353 -5.60 9.49 7.70
C GLY A 353 -6.29 10.83 7.51
N PRO A 354 -5.57 11.96 7.44
CA PRO A 354 -6.14 13.28 7.23
C PRO A 354 -7.01 13.39 5.97
N PHE A 355 -6.57 12.76 4.88
CA PHE A 355 -7.27 12.78 3.59
C PHE A 355 -8.52 11.92 3.62
N LEU A 356 -8.46 10.73 4.21
CA LEU A 356 -9.60 9.82 4.34
C LEU A 356 -10.73 10.44 5.16
N GLY A 357 -10.40 11.13 6.27
CA GLY A 357 -11.35 11.85 7.11
C GLY A 357 -12.14 12.96 6.36
N ALA A 358 -11.60 13.45 5.24
CA ALA A 358 -12.29 14.45 4.42
C ALA A 358 -13.42 13.86 3.54
N SER A 359 -13.49 12.55 3.33
CA SER A 359 -14.41 11.91 2.38
C SER A 359 -15.41 10.94 3.01
N PHE A 360 -15.28 10.64 4.32
CA PHE A 360 -16.15 9.75 5.07
C PHE A 360 -16.68 10.42 6.34
N ASP A 361 -17.88 10.03 6.78
CA ASP A 361 -18.49 10.56 8.00
C ASP A 361 -17.67 10.20 9.23
N GLU A 362 -17.15 8.96 9.26
CA GLU A 362 -16.24 8.45 10.27
C GLU A 362 -15.14 7.62 9.60
N VAL A 363 -13.90 7.72 10.11
CA VAL A 363 -12.77 6.89 9.71
C VAL A 363 -12.13 6.30 10.96
N HIS A 364 -12.01 4.98 11.01
CA HIS A 364 -11.34 4.23 12.06
C HIS A 364 -10.06 3.64 11.49
N VAL A 365 -8.90 4.17 11.89
CA VAL A 365 -7.60 3.72 11.40
C VAL A 365 -7.02 2.76 12.43
N VAL A 366 -6.89 1.49 12.05
CA VAL A 366 -6.49 0.38 12.91
C VAL A 366 -5.13 -0.14 12.47
N ASP A 367 -4.18 -0.16 13.38
CA ASP A 367 -2.90 -0.81 13.17
C ASP A 367 -2.97 -2.28 13.60
N PHE A 368 -2.75 -3.19 12.65
CA PHE A 368 -2.87 -4.63 12.89
C PHE A 368 -1.82 -5.20 13.87
N ARG A 369 -0.80 -4.41 14.21
CA ARG A 369 0.25 -4.81 15.15
C ARG A 369 -0.13 -4.55 16.60
N TYR A 370 -1.02 -3.57 16.86
CA TYR A 370 -1.32 -3.04 18.18
C TYR A 370 -2.79 -3.13 18.58
N PHE A 371 -3.70 -3.28 17.62
CA PHE A 371 -5.12 -3.36 17.91
C PHE A 371 -5.47 -4.68 18.60
N GLU A 372 -6.15 -4.59 19.76
CA GLU A 372 -6.66 -5.74 20.51
C GLU A 372 -8.18 -5.82 20.35
N GLY A 373 -8.68 -6.84 19.66
CA GLY A 373 -10.11 -7.05 19.48
C GLY A 373 -10.46 -7.84 18.22
N ASP A 374 -11.76 -8.16 18.09
CA ASP A 374 -12.34 -8.79 16.90
C ASP A 374 -12.90 -7.73 15.96
N LEU A 375 -12.32 -7.60 14.76
CA LEU A 375 -12.72 -6.57 13.78
C LEU A 375 -14.10 -6.82 13.17
N SER A 376 -14.57 -8.06 13.07
CA SER A 376 -15.92 -8.33 12.55
C SER A 376 -16.99 -7.83 13.50
N THR A 377 -16.78 -8.03 14.80
CA THR A 377 -17.62 -7.49 15.88
C THR A 377 -17.52 -5.95 15.89
N TYR A 378 -16.31 -5.42 15.85
CA TYR A 378 -16.07 -3.97 15.83
C TYR A 378 -16.78 -3.28 14.67
N CYS A 379 -16.67 -3.82 13.45
CA CYS A 379 -17.37 -3.29 12.27
C CYS A 379 -18.88 -3.26 12.46
N THR A 380 -19.47 -4.31 13.07
CA THR A 380 -20.90 -4.39 13.34
C THR A 380 -21.32 -3.35 14.37
N GLU A 381 -20.60 -3.23 15.48
CA GLU A 381 -20.93 -2.32 16.60
C GLU A 381 -20.84 -0.85 16.19
N HIS A 382 -19.86 -0.50 15.31
CA HIS A 382 -19.67 0.87 14.83
C HIS A 382 -20.40 1.18 13.54
N GLY A 383 -21.05 0.19 12.91
CA GLY A 383 -21.78 0.37 11.65
C GLY A 383 -20.87 0.72 10.48
N ILE A 384 -19.68 0.10 10.43
CA ILE A 384 -18.70 0.27 9.34
C ILE A 384 -19.31 -0.20 8.02
N THR A 385 -19.22 0.64 7.00
CA THR A 385 -19.76 0.36 5.65
C THR A 385 -18.69 -0.04 4.66
N ASP A 386 -17.44 0.34 4.92
CA ASP A 386 -16.30 0.16 4.05
C ASP A 386 -15.06 -0.27 4.87
N VAL A 387 -14.32 -1.26 4.40
CA VAL A 387 -13.04 -1.69 5.00
C VAL A 387 -11.95 -1.64 3.96
N LEU A 388 -10.88 -0.92 4.22
CA LEU A 388 -9.69 -0.82 3.39
C LEU A 388 -8.51 -1.49 4.10
N PHE A 389 -7.91 -2.49 3.49
CA PHE A 389 -6.59 -2.98 3.86
C PHE A 389 -5.55 -2.19 3.07
N ALA A 390 -4.83 -1.28 3.73
CA ALA A 390 -3.81 -0.42 3.14
C ALA A 390 -2.45 -0.79 3.75
N VAL A 391 -1.72 -1.68 3.09
CA VAL A 391 -0.56 -2.36 3.65
C VAL A 391 0.63 -2.23 2.70
N ASN A 392 1.81 -1.92 3.27
CA ASN A 392 3.05 -1.81 2.50
C ASN A 392 3.51 -3.17 1.95
N GLU A 393 4.19 -3.15 0.82
CA GLU A 393 4.69 -4.32 0.10
C GLU A 393 5.55 -5.25 0.97
N MET A 394 6.36 -4.70 1.89
CA MET A 394 7.18 -5.50 2.82
C MET A 394 6.30 -6.24 3.83
N ALA A 395 5.27 -5.59 4.37
CA ALA A 395 4.33 -6.21 5.29
C ALA A 395 3.45 -7.26 4.60
N VAL A 396 3.06 -7.04 3.35
CA VAL A 396 2.38 -8.04 2.49
C VAL A 396 3.21 -9.32 2.39
N ASN A 397 4.53 -9.22 2.31
CA ASN A 397 5.46 -10.34 2.16
C ASN A 397 6.02 -10.87 3.49
N THR A 398 5.42 -10.51 4.63
CA THR A 398 5.82 -10.96 5.96
C THR A 398 4.75 -11.86 6.58
N GLU A 399 5.06 -13.15 6.80
CA GLU A 399 4.11 -14.13 7.36
C GLU A 399 3.57 -13.71 8.73
N GLN A 400 4.40 -13.10 9.58
CA GLN A 400 3.98 -12.61 10.88
C GLN A 400 2.89 -11.54 10.75
N HIS A 401 3.03 -10.60 9.81
CA HIS A 401 2.03 -9.55 9.58
C HIS A 401 0.72 -10.12 9.03
N GLN A 402 0.79 -11.08 8.10
CA GLN A 402 -0.40 -11.79 7.62
C GLN A 402 -1.14 -12.51 8.75
N ASN A 403 -0.39 -13.14 9.68
CA ASN A 403 -0.96 -13.80 10.85
C ASN A 403 -1.57 -12.79 11.84
N SER A 404 -0.96 -11.61 12.04
CA SER A 404 -1.53 -10.53 12.86
C SER A 404 -2.85 -10.03 12.28
N ILE A 405 -2.92 -9.79 10.96
CA ILE A 405 -4.16 -9.41 10.28
C ILE A 405 -5.24 -10.48 10.47
N ARG A 406 -4.90 -11.76 10.27
CA ARG A 406 -5.84 -12.87 10.47
C ARG A 406 -6.33 -12.96 11.90
N ALA A 407 -5.45 -12.72 12.89
CA ALA A 407 -5.78 -12.81 14.30
C ALA A 407 -6.86 -11.80 14.75
N MET A 408 -6.97 -10.66 14.08
CA MET A 408 -8.02 -9.67 14.37
C MET A 408 -9.43 -10.11 13.96
N PHE A 409 -9.59 -11.27 13.33
CA PHE A 409 -10.88 -11.82 12.89
C PHE A 409 -11.23 -13.17 13.56
N ASN A 410 -10.65 -13.48 14.74
CA ASN A 410 -10.85 -14.76 15.44
C ASN A 410 -11.46 -14.57 16.83
#